data_3dd9e085215407d13e1c8665bd7ca3c6
#
_entry.id   3dd9e085215407d13e1c8665bd7ca3c6
#
_cell.length_a   1.000
_cell.length_b   1.000
_cell.length_c   1.000
_cell.angle_alpha   90.00
_cell.angle_beta   90.00
_cell.angle_gamma   90.00
#
_symmetry.space_group_name_H-M   'P 1'
#
loop_
_entity.id
_entity.type
_entity.pdbx_description
1 polymer ?
#
loop_
_entity_poly.entity_id
_entity_poly.type
_entity_poly.pdbx_seq_one_letter_code
_entity_poly.pdbx_strand_id
1 'polypeptide(L)' 'MEIVCPYCGETITVLVDEGGGSAQRYIEDCSVCCRPIEISVGAGEDGELEVAGARMDE' A
#
# COMPACT_ATOMS: atom_id res chain seq x y z
N MET A 1 7.79 -4.29 0.25
CA MET A 1 7.80 -2.84 0.05
C MET A 1 7.25 -2.15 1.28
N GLU A 2 7.77 -0.99 1.61
CA GLU A 2 7.38 -0.32 2.85
C GLU A 2 6.55 0.92 2.57
N ILE A 3 5.53 1.12 3.40
CA ILE A 3 4.70 2.31 3.34
C ILE A 3 4.50 2.84 4.76
N VAL A 4 4.05 4.08 4.85
CA VAL A 4 3.72 4.69 6.14
C VAL A 4 2.23 4.53 6.38
N CYS A 5 1.87 3.98 7.53
CA CYS A 5 0.46 3.81 7.90
C CYS A 5 -0.20 5.19 8.01
N PRO A 6 -1.34 5.41 7.33
CA PRO A 6 -2.00 6.72 7.36
C PRO A 6 -2.75 6.98 8.68
N TYR A 7 -2.84 5.99 9.54
CA TYR A 7 -3.51 6.15 10.85
C TYR A 7 -2.52 6.43 11.97
N CYS A 8 -1.50 5.59 12.10
CA CYS A 8 -0.58 5.70 13.23
C CYS A 8 0.79 6.29 12.87
N GLY A 9 1.09 6.40 11.58
CA GLY A 9 2.35 6.98 11.14
C GLY A 9 3.55 6.06 11.17
N GLU A 10 3.34 4.79 11.50
CA GLU A 10 4.43 3.83 11.56
C GLU A 10 4.72 3.25 10.17
N THR A 11 5.99 2.92 9.92
CA THR A 11 6.37 2.27 8.69
C THR A 11 6.02 0.79 8.78
N ILE A 12 5.29 0.30 7.78
CA ILE A 12 4.90 -1.11 7.72
C ILE A 12 5.34 -1.70 6.39
N THR A 13 5.51 -3.02 6.37
CA THR A 13 5.89 -3.74 5.16
C THR A 13 4.65 -4.36 4.53
N VAL A 14 4.47 -4.14 3.23
CA VAL A 14 3.38 -4.76 2.49
C VAL A 14 3.97 -5.59 1.36
N LEU A 15 3.24 -6.64 0.99
CA LEU A 15 3.65 -7.50 -0.12
C LEU A 15 3.02 -6.98 -1.40
N VAL A 16 3.84 -6.85 -2.43
CA VAL A 16 3.40 -6.36 -3.72
C VAL A 16 3.72 -7.42 -4.77
N ASP A 17 2.72 -7.78 -5.56
CA ASP A 17 2.90 -8.75 -6.64
C ASP A 17 3.37 -8.01 -7.89
N GLU A 18 4.66 -8.05 -8.15
CA GLU A 18 5.23 -7.35 -9.28
C GLU A 18 4.82 -7.93 -10.62
N GLY A 19 4.38 -9.18 -10.63
CA GLY A 19 3.91 -9.81 -11.85
C GLY A 19 2.42 -9.63 -12.11
N GLY A 20 1.71 -8.97 -11.23
CA GLY A 20 0.27 -8.89 -11.27
C GLY A 20 -0.33 -7.79 -12.13
N GLY A 21 0.49 -7.07 -12.88
CA GLY A 21 0.00 -6.01 -13.74
C GLY A 21 0.41 -4.63 -13.26
N SER A 22 0.00 -3.61 -14.01
CA SER A 22 0.44 -2.24 -13.76
C SER A 22 -0.44 -1.47 -12.80
N ALA A 23 -1.61 -2.00 -12.45
CA ALA A 23 -2.51 -1.32 -11.51
C ALA A 23 -3.18 -2.35 -10.62
N GLN A 24 -3.00 -2.22 -9.34
CA GLN A 24 -3.57 -3.14 -8.36
C GLN A 24 -4.11 -2.36 -7.18
N ARG A 25 -5.11 -2.93 -6.54
CA ARG A 25 -5.68 -2.31 -5.35
C ARG A 25 -6.15 -3.42 -4.41
N TYR A 26 -5.76 -3.32 -3.16
CA TYR A 26 -6.16 -4.32 -2.16
C TYR A 26 -6.08 -3.73 -0.77
N ILE A 27 -6.56 -4.49 0.21
CA ILE A 27 -6.63 -4.04 1.59
C ILE A 27 -5.60 -4.79 2.41
N GLU A 28 -4.82 -4.06 3.20
CA GLU A 28 -3.86 -4.61 4.13
C GLU A 28 -4.12 -4.02 5.51
N ASP A 29 -3.97 -4.83 6.54
CA ASP A 29 -4.11 -4.35 7.91
C ASP A 29 -2.76 -3.84 8.39
N CYS A 30 -2.79 -2.71 9.10
CA CYS A 30 -1.59 -2.20 9.73
C CYS A 30 -1.16 -3.16 10.84
N SER A 31 0.12 -3.51 10.88
CA SER A 31 0.63 -4.42 11.89
C SER A 31 0.77 -3.77 13.27
N VAL A 32 0.63 -2.46 13.33
CA VAL A 32 0.76 -1.71 14.60
C VAL A 32 -0.59 -1.34 15.17
N CYS A 33 -1.44 -0.70 14.38
CA CYS A 33 -2.74 -0.24 14.87
C CYS A 33 -3.90 -1.13 14.43
N CYS A 34 -3.64 -2.13 13.60
CA CYS A 34 -4.63 -3.13 13.14
C CYS A 34 -5.80 -2.53 12.37
N ARG A 35 -5.62 -1.39 11.76
CA ARG A 35 -6.67 -0.78 10.96
C ARG A 35 -6.47 -1.12 9.48
N PRO A 36 -7.56 -1.26 8.72
CA PRO A 36 -7.47 -1.57 7.30
C PRO A 36 -6.97 -0.37 6.50
N ILE A 37 -6.03 -0.64 5.61
CA ILE A 37 -5.44 0.38 4.76
C ILE A 37 -5.70 -0.01 3.31
N GLU A 38 -6.20 0.92 2.52
CA GLU A 38 -6.36 0.68 1.10
C GLU A 38 -5.01 0.90 0.42
N ILE A 39 -4.48 -0.15 -0.18
CA ILE A 39 -3.19 -0.10 -0.86
C ILE A 39 -3.43 0.02 -2.36
N SER A 40 -2.81 1.01 -2.97
CA SER A 40 -2.87 1.20 -4.42
C SER A 40 -1.49 1.03 -5.00
N VAL A 41 -1.37 0.21 -6.03
CA VAL A 41 -0.11 -0.05 -6.71
C VAL A 41 -0.26 0.35 -8.16
N GLY A 42 0.67 1.16 -8.64
CA GLY A 42 0.68 1.58 -10.02
C GLY A 42 2.09 1.52 -10.60
N ALA A 43 2.20 1.59 -11.92
CA ALA A 43 3.48 1.64 -12.59
C ALA A 43 3.77 3.06 -13.04
N GLY A 44 4.99 3.54 -12.75
CA GLY A 44 5.43 4.83 -13.21
C GLY A 44 5.86 4.80 -14.69
N GLU A 45 6.21 5.95 -15.21
CA GLU A 45 6.58 6.08 -16.62
C GLU A 45 7.81 5.27 -16.98
N ASP A 46 8.71 5.09 -16.05
CA ASP A 46 9.95 4.33 -16.28
C ASP A 46 9.84 2.89 -15.82
N GLY A 47 8.63 2.42 -15.56
CA GLY A 47 8.39 1.04 -15.18
C GLY A 47 8.57 0.74 -13.70
N GLU A 48 8.81 1.73 -12.88
CA GLU A 48 8.92 1.53 -11.45
C GLU A 48 7.54 1.39 -10.82
N LEU A 49 7.46 0.55 -9.79
CA LEU A 49 6.21 0.39 -9.06
C LEU A 49 6.05 1.50 -8.04
N GLU A 50 4.85 2.04 -7.98
CA GLU A 50 4.49 3.05 -6.99
C GLU A 50 3.41 2.47 -6.09
N VAL A 51 3.61 2.59 -4.78
CA VAL A 51 2.66 2.06 -3.80
C VAL A 51 2.22 3.19 -2.89
N ALA A 52 0.92 3.27 -2.68
CA ALA A 52 0.36 4.28 -1.79
C ALA A 52 -0.65 3.65 -0.85
N GLY A 53 -0.69 4.14 0.38
CA GLY A 53 -1.66 3.71 1.36
C GLY A 53 -2.60 4.83 1.71
N ALA A 54 -3.87 4.52 1.90
CA ALA A 54 -4.89 5.51 2.24
C ALA A 54 -5.82 4.96 3.31
N ARG A 55 -6.38 5.87 4.11
CA ARG A 55 -7.37 5.48 5.11
C ARG A 55 -8.69 5.16 4.43
N MET A 56 -9.35 4.14 4.94
CA MET A 56 -10.62 3.70 4.39
C MET A 56 -11.83 4.32 5.09
N ASP A 57 -11.65 4.75 6.30
CA ASP A 57 -12.76 5.22 7.14
C ASP A 57 -12.85 6.74 7.22
N GLU A 58 -12.68 7.38 6.13
CA GLU A 58 -12.78 8.82 6.09
C GLU A 58 -14.15 9.36 6.33
#